data_aa5b21f2f72956f4a88da65b2c152635
#
_entry.id   aa5b21f2f72956f4a88da65b2c152635
#
_cell.length_a   1.000
_cell.length_b   1.000
_cell.length_c   1.000
_cell.angle_alpha   90.00
_cell.angle_beta   90.00
_cell.angle_gamma   90.00
#
_symmetry.space_group_name_H-M   'P 1'
#
loop_
_entity.id
_entity.type
_entity.pdbx_description
1 polymer ?
#
loop_
_entity_poly.entity_id
_entity_poly.type
_entity_poly.pdbx_seq_one_letter_code
_entity_poly.pdbx_strand_id
1 'polypeptide(L)'
;MNDASRSESVQTGTLATTTLGTSGIEVGTQGLGCMGMSEFYGATDLAEARATLDRALELGVTLFDTADVYGSGHNEEFLSDFVRANREHVVLATKFGIIRKADDPAYRGFDNSPEYIRAS
;
A
#
# COMPACT_ATOMS: atom_id res chain seq x y z
N MET A 1 7.01 17.05 -44.78
CA MET A 1 6.18 16.08 -44.05
C MET A 1 7.07 15.30 -43.13
N ASN A 2 7.26 15.78 -41.92
CA ASN A 2 8.00 15.06 -40.88
C ASN A 2 7.03 14.77 -39.76
N ASP A 3 6.54 13.57 -39.77
CA ASP A 3 5.87 12.96 -38.63
C ASP A 3 6.97 12.56 -37.65
N ALA A 4 7.28 13.44 -36.74
CA ALA A 4 8.10 13.11 -35.59
C ALA A 4 7.16 12.54 -34.52
N SER A 5 6.93 11.24 -34.59
CA SER A 5 6.39 10.49 -33.46
C SER A 5 7.33 10.61 -32.28
N ARG A 6 7.10 11.64 -31.47
CA ARG A 6 7.68 11.74 -30.14
C ARG A 6 7.08 10.62 -29.33
N SER A 7 7.78 9.54 -29.21
CA SER A 7 7.59 8.63 -28.09
C SER A 7 7.98 9.43 -26.84
N GLU A 8 6.97 10.00 -26.17
CA GLU A 8 7.14 10.49 -24.82
C GLU A 8 7.48 9.29 -23.97
N SER A 9 8.76 9.13 -23.69
CA SER A 9 9.20 8.26 -22.61
C SER A 9 8.58 8.82 -21.34
N VAL A 10 7.55 8.13 -20.85
CA VAL A 10 6.98 8.40 -19.53
C VAL A 10 8.14 8.30 -18.54
N GLN A 11 8.58 9.44 -18.01
CA GLN A 11 9.54 9.44 -16.91
C GLN A 11 8.86 8.80 -15.72
N THR A 12 9.10 7.52 -15.53
CA THR A 12 8.72 6.82 -14.32
C THR A 12 9.65 7.27 -13.21
N GLY A 13 9.05 7.92 -12.21
CA GLY A 13 9.73 8.27 -10.97
C GLY A 13 10.28 9.70 -10.92
N THR A 14 9.53 10.62 -10.30
CA THR A 14 9.98 11.97 -9.96
C THR A 14 10.56 12.06 -8.54
N LEU A 15 10.27 11.09 -7.67
CA LEU A 15 10.79 11.03 -6.30
C LEU A 15 12.21 10.46 -6.27
N ALA A 16 13.06 11.10 -5.47
CA ALA A 16 14.35 10.54 -5.10
C ALA A 16 14.14 9.26 -4.25
N THR A 17 15.16 8.42 -4.18
CA THR A 17 15.16 7.22 -3.36
C THR A 17 16.01 7.39 -2.11
N THR A 18 15.73 6.59 -1.09
CA THR A 18 16.49 6.49 0.15
C THR A 18 16.46 5.05 0.65
N THR A 19 17.39 4.73 1.53
CA THR A 19 17.45 3.40 2.16
C THR A 19 16.75 3.44 3.52
N LEU A 20 15.96 2.41 3.83
CA LEU A 20 15.34 2.24 5.14
C LEU A 20 16.40 1.82 6.17
N GLY A 21 16.94 2.81 6.89
CA GLY A 21 17.99 2.59 7.87
C GLY A 21 19.19 1.85 7.28
N THR A 22 19.61 0.76 7.91
CA THR A 22 20.74 -0.10 7.47
C THR A 22 20.29 -1.38 6.79
N SER A 23 19.00 -1.51 6.44
CA SER A 23 18.42 -2.73 5.88
C SER A 23 18.87 -3.05 4.46
N GLY A 24 19.34 -2.06 3.71
CA GLY A 24 19.58 -2.18 2.27
C GLY A 24 18.31 -2.10 1.40
N ILE A 25 17.12 -1.96 2.03
CA ILE A 25 15.86 -1.80 1.29
C ILE A 25 15.76 -0.35 0.81
N GLU A 26 15.70 -0.18 -0.50
CA GLU A 26 15.57 1.13 -1.15
C GLU A 26 14.09 1.44 -1.44
N VAL A 27 13.68 2.65 -1.11
CA VAL A 27 12.30 3.14 -1.30
C VAL A 27 12.30 4.58 -1.80
N GLY A 28 11.20 5.03 -2.40
CA GLY A 28 10.99 6.45 -2.66
C GLY A 28 10.96 7.23 -1.33
N THR A 29 11.37 8.50 -1.38
CA THR A 29 11.44 9.38 -0.19
C THR A 29 10.07 9.68 0.44
N GLN A 30 8.99 9.33 -0.24
CA GLN A 30 7.62 9.34 0.27
C GLN A 30 6.99 7.96 0.15
N GLY A 31 6.23 7.57 1.17
CA GLY A 31 5.41 6.36 1.17
C GLY A 31 3.92 6.71 1.14
N LEU A 32 3.08 5.76 0.77
CA LEU A 32 1.63 5.90 0.76
C LEU A 32 1.00 5.01 1.83
N GLY A 33 0.29 5.64 2.80
CA GLY A 33 -0.58 4.94 3.73
C GLY A 33 -1.91 4.59 3.07
N CYS A 34 -2.29 3.31 3.12
CA CYS A 34 -3.46 2.80 2.40
C CYS A 34 -4.73 2.66 3.26
N MET A 35 -4.68 3.02 4.55
CA MET A 35 -5.82 2.90 5.46
C MET A 35 -7.08 3.59 4.95
N GLY A 36 -6.95 4.79 4.40
CA GLY A 36 -8.06 5.58 3.86
C GLY A 36 -8.78 4.95 2.66
N MET A 37 -8.20 3.91 2.05
CA MET A 37 -8.83 3.16 0.97
C MET A 37 -9.83 2.10 1.48
N SER A 38 -9.96 1.93 2.79
CA SER A 38 -10.89 0.97 3.40
C SER A 38 -11.70 1.56 4.55
N GLU A 39 -11.18 2.57 5.27
CA GLU A 39 -11.85 3.10 6.45
C GLU A 39 -11.35 4.50 6.86
N PHE A 40 -12.10 5.18 7.74
CA PHE A 40 -11.82 6.42 8.48
C PHE A 40 -11.87 7.74 7.69
N TYR A 41 -11.76 7.75 6.38
CA TYR A 41 -11.71 8.99 5.59
C TYR A 41 -12.93 9.19 4.68
N GLY A 42 -14.08 8.63 5.06
CA GLY A 42 -15.33 8.72 4.30
C GLY A 42 -15.60 7.50 3.40
N ALA A 43 -16.56 7.64 2.51
CA ALA A 43 -16.86 6.59 1.54
C ALA A 43 -15.69 6.41 0.57
N THR A 44 -15.31 5.15 0.34
CA THR A 44 -14.21 4.81 -0.56
C THR A 44 -14.75 4.38 -1.91
N ASP A 45 -14.28 5.05 -2.97
CA ASP A 45 -14.42 4.56 -4.34
C ASP A 45 -13.21 3.69 -4.68
N LEU A 46 -13.45 2.40 -4.92
CA LEU A 46 -12.37 1.44 -5.20
C LEU A 46 -11.65 1.72 -6.52
N ALA A 47 -12.34 2.29 -7.50
CA ALA A 47 -11.72 2.67 -8.76
C ALA A 47 -10.77 3.87 -8.58
N GLU A 48 -11.18 4.87 -7.82
CA GLU A 48 -10.30 6.00 -7.46
C GLU A 48 -9.13 5.55 -6.59
N ALA A 49 -9.36 4.66 -5.63
CA ALA A 49 -8.32 4.11 -4.79
C ALA A 49 -7.28 3.35 -5.63
N ARG A 50 -7.71 2.55 -6.59
CA ARG A 50 -6.80 1.86 -7.52
C ARG A 50 -6.03 2.83 -8.39
N ALA A 51 -6.68 3.84 -8.96
CA ALA A 51 -6.02 4.87 -9.75
C ALA A 51 -4.99 5.64 -8.92
N THR A 52 -5.24 5.85 -7.63
CA THR A 52 -4.30 6.47 -6.70
C THR A 52 -3.05 5.61 -6.50
N LEU A 53 -3.20 4.29 -6.34
CA LEU A 53 -2.07 3.36 -6.22
C LEU A 53 -1.20 3.39 -7.48
N ASP A 54 -1.82 3.28 -8.64
CA ASP A 54 -1.11 3.27 -9.93
C ASP A 54 -0.38 4.60 -10.14
N ARG A 55 -1.05 5.73 -9.86
CA ARG A 55 -0.43 7.05 -9.98
C ARG A 55 0.71 7.28 -8.98
N ALA A 56 0.58 6.81 -7.76
CA ALA A 56 1.63 6.89 -6.76
C ALA A 56 2.89 6.16 -7.24
N LEU A 57 2.73 4.94 -7.75
CA LEU A 57 3.85 4.17 -8.28
C LEU A 57 4.53 4.86 -9.47
N GLU A 58 3.75 5.41 -10.41
CA GLU A 58 4.27 6.20 -11.53
C GLU A 58 5.12 7.40 -11.07
N LEU A 59 4.75 8.02 -9.96
CA LEU A 59 5.48 9.15 -9.38
C LEU A 59 6.71 8.74 -8.56
N GLY A 60 6.96 7.47 -8.38
CA GLY A 60 8.13 6.94 -7.64
C GLY A 60 7.85 6.62 -6.18
N VAL A 61 6.58 6.61 -5.74
CA VAL A 61 6.19 6.03 -4.46
C VAL A 61 6.30 4.52 -4.57
N THR A 62 7.21 3.93 -3.81
CA THR A 62 7.44 2.48 -3.84
C THR A 62 7.10 1.80 -2.52
N LEU A 63 7.00 2.56 -1.41
CA LEU A 63 6.59 2.06 -0.10
C LEU A 63 5.10 2.27 0.10
N PHE A 64 4.36 1.17 0.28
CA PHE A 64 2.92 1.14 0.57
C PHE A 64 2.68 0.52 1.93
N ASP A 65 1.92 1.20 2.77
CA ASP A 65 1.68 0.81 4.16
C ASP A 65 0.22 0.42 4.37
N THR A 66 0.00 -0.78 4.88
CA THR A 66 -1.31 -1.34 5.22
C THR A 66 -1.29 -1.94 6.63
N ALA A 67 -2.34 -2.63 7.01
CA ALA A 67 -2.44 -3.44 8.22
C ALA A 67 -3.55 -4.49 8.08
N ASP A 68 -3.39 -5.60 8.79
CA ASP A 68 -4.43 -6.65 8.86
C ASP A 68 -5.76 -6.12 9.42
N VAL A 69 -5.68 -5.15 10.32
CA VAL A 69 -6.85 -4.53 10.98
C VAL A 69 -7.62 -3.56 10.08
N TYR A 70 -7.03 -3.02 9.03
CA TYR A 70 -7.71 -2.07 8.15
C TYR A 70 -8.83 -2.74 7.37
N GLY A 71 -10.07 -2.34 7.68
CA GLY A 71 -11.25 -3.00 7.14
C GLY A 71 -11.33 -4.50 7.48
N SER A 72 -10.67 -4.94 8.56
CA SER A 72 -10.63 -6.36 8.98
C SER A 72 -10.15 -7.30 7.87
N GLY A 73 -9.00 -6.99 7.27
CA GLY A 73 -8.38 -7.74 6.17
C GLY A 73 -8.72 -7.24 4.78
N HIS A 74 -9.77 -6.43 4.63
CA HIS A 74 -10.21 -5.92 3.33
C HIS A 74 -9.12 -5.09 2.62
N ASN A 75 -8.35 -4.29 3.37
CA ASN A 75 -7.31 -3.46 2.78
C ASN A 75 -6.18 -4.29 2.19
N GLU A 76 -5.71 -5.31 2.89
CA GLU A 76 -4.68 -6.22 2.36
C GLU A 76 -5.18 -6.98 1.13
N GLU A 77 -6.44 -7.45 1.15
CA GLU A 77 -7.05 -8.10 -0.02
C GLU A 77 -7.17 -7.14 -1.21
N PHE A 78 -7.62 -5.91 -0.97
CA PHE A 78 -7.71 -4.88 -2.01
C PHE A 78 -6.37 -4.58 -2.66
N LEU A 79 -5.28 -4.53 -1.89
CA LEU A 79 -3.93 -4.27 -2.40
C LEU A 79 -3.32 -5.47 -3.13
N SER A 80 -3.86 -6.67 -2.97
CA SER A 80 -3.22 -7.91 -3.41
C SER A 80 -2.91 -7.95 -4.90
N ASP A 81 -3.85 -7.54 -5.75
CA ASP A 81 -3.66 -7.55 -7.21
C ASP A 81 -2.66 -6.47 -7.66
N PHE A 82 -2.72 -5.29 -7.04
CA PHE A 82 -1.74 -4.24 -7.30
C PHE A 82 -0.32 -4.68 -6.93
N VAL A 83 -0.15 -5.25 -5.75
CA VAL A 83 1.16 -5.74 -5.28
C VAL A 83 1.66 -6.88 -6.17
N ARG A 84 0.79 -7.82 -6.53
CA ARG A 84 1.17 -8.94 -7.40
C ARG A 84 1.63 -8.47 -8.77
N ALA A 85 0.93 -7.51 -9.36
CA ALA A 85 1.28 -6.95 -10.67
C ALA A 85 2.59 -6.16 -10.66
N ASN A 86 2.97 -5.59 -9.50
CA ASN A 86 4.11 -4.70 -9.36
C ASN A 86 5.14 -5.19 -8.33
N ARG A 87 5.20 -6.50 -8.06
CA ARG A 87 5.94 -7.06 -6.92
C ARG A 87 7.41 -6.65 -6.85
N GLU A 88 8.06 -6.51 -8.00
CA GLU A 88 9.48 -6.13 -8.09
C GLU A 88 9.72 -4.63 -7.87
N HIS A 89 8.67 -3.82 -7.91
CA HIS A 89 8.74 -2.37 -7.81
C HIS A 89 8.15 -1.80 -6.52
N VAL A 90 7.51 -2.64 -5.71
CA VAL A 90 6.86 -2.19 -4.47
C VAL A 90 7.48 -2.84 -3.25
N VAL A 91 7.60 -2.04 -2.21
CA VAL A 91 7.89 -2.48 -0.84
C VAL A 91 6.60 -2.35 -0.05
N LEU A 92 6.11 -3.46 0.48
CA LEU A 92 4.88 -3.51 1.25
C LEU A 92 5.20 -3.60 2.74
N ALA A 93 4.66 -2.67 3.51
CA ALA A 93 4.65 -2.73 4.97
C ALA A 93 3.25 -3.05 5.45
N THR A 94 3.13 -4.01 6.36
CA THR A 94 1.87 -4.31 7.05
C THR A 94 2.10 -4.40 8.55
N LYS A 95 1.01 -4.53 9.31
CA LYS A 95 1.00 -4.59 10.76
C LYS A 95 0.10 -5.72 11.23
N PHE A 96 0.37 -6.20 12.42
CA PHE A 96 -0.45 -7.20 13.11
C PHE A 96 -0.59 -6.84 14.59
N GLY A 97 -1.43 -7.56 15.30
CA GLY A 97 -1.51 -7.50 16.75
C GLY A 97 -2.68 -6.72 17.31
N ILE A 98 -3.36 -5.88 16.55
CA ILE A 98 -4.60 -5.22 16.97
C ILE A 98 -5.79 -6.09 16.57
N ILE A 99 -6.60 -6.50 17.56
CA ILE A 99 -7.78 -7.33 17.32
C ILE A 99 -9.02 -6.45 17.31
N ARG A 100 -9.86 -6.65 16.30
CA ARG A 100 -11.24 -6.15 16.25
C ARG A 100 -12.22 -7.30 16.30
N LYS A 101 -13.41 -7.04 16.81
CA LYS A 101 -14.53 -8.00 16.82
C LYS A 101 -15.67 -7.47 15.97
N ALA A 102 -16.23 -8.32 15.13
CA ALA A 102 -17.34 -7.95 14.26
C ALA A 102 -18.62 -7.62 15.04
N ASP A 103 -18.82 -8.28 16.19
CA ASP A 103 -19.94 -8.08 17.12
C ASP A 103 -19.74 -6.95 18.12
N ASP A 104 -18.53 -6.41 18.22
CA ASP A 104 -18.20 -5.27 19.10
C ASP A 104 -17.19 -4.34 18.39
N PRO A 105 -17.67 -3.39 17.58
CA PRO A 105 -16.81 -2.46 16.84
C PRO A 105 -15.94 -1.56 17.72
N ALA A 106 -16.30 -1.39 18.99
CA ALA A 106 -15.52 -0.61 19.95
C ALA A 106 -14.39 -1.42 20.59
N TYR A 107 -14.45 -2.75 20.50
CA TYR A 107 -13.42 -3.61 21.08
C TYR A 107 -12.05 -3.34 20.45
N ARG A 108 -11.06 -3.22 21.31
CA ARG A 108 -9.65 -3.17 20.93
C ARG A 108 -8.88 -4.09 21.86
N GLY A 109 -8.37 -5.17 21.31
CA GLY A 109 -7.48 -6.08 22.00
C GLY A 109 -6.14 -6.15 21.31
N PHE A 110 -5.20 -6.83 21.95
CA PHE A 110 -3.88 -7.06 21.38
C PHE A 110 -3.53 -8.54 21.51
N ASP A 111 -2.98 -9.10 20.43
CA ASP A 111 -2.42 -10.45 20.42
C ASP A 111 -1.18 -10.45 19.51
N ASN A 112 -0.02 -10.64 20.10
CA ASN A 112 1.25 -10.75 19.39
C ASN A 112 1.82 -12.17 19.50
N SER A 113 0.95 -13.17 19.75
CA SER A 113 1.37 -14.56 19.78
C SER A 113 1.84 -15.03 18.40
N PRO A 114 2.76 -16.00 18.34
CA PRO A 114 3.16 -16.61 17.08
C PRO A 114 2.00 -17.22 16.30
N GLU A 115 0.99 -17.73 17.00
CA GLU A 115 -0.23 -18.29 16.42
C GLU A 115 -1.04 -17.23 15.70
N TYR A 116 -1.25 -16.06 16.35
CA TYR A 116 -1.96 -14.93 15.74
C TYR A 116 -1.20 -14.40 14.51
N ILE A 117 0.11 -14.22 14.62
CA ILE A 117 0.95 -13.71 13.52
C ILE A 117 0.87 -14.62 12.29
N ARG A 118 0.86 -15.94 12.49
CA ARG A 118 0.72 -16.89 11.37
C ARG A 118 -0.67 -16.89 10.75
N ALA A 119 -1.70 -16.60 11.55
CA ALA A 119 -3.08 -16.57 11.09
C ALA A 119 -3.46 -15.26 10.37
N SER A 120 -2.81 -14.14 10.75
CA SER A 120 -3.05 -12.85 10.15
C SER A 120 -2.34 -12.69 8.81
#